data_8c05547414d6d3789e6b3e66b6fe3f66
#
_entry.id   8c05547414d6d3789e6b3e66b6fe3f66
#
_cell.length_a   1.000
_cell.length_b   1.000
_cell.length_c   1.000
_cell.angle_alpha   90.00
_cell.angle_beta   90.00
_cell.angle_gamma   90.00
#
_symmetry.space_group_name_H-M   'P 1'
#
loop_
_entity.id
_entity.type
_entity.pdbx_description
1 polymer ?
#
loop_
_entity_poly.entity_id
_entity_poly.type
_entity_poly.pdbx_seq_one_letter_code
_entity_poly.pdbx_strand_id
1 'polypeptide(L)'
;MKKVMMICLFAVAAMTANAQKFALIDMEYVLKNVPAYERANEQLNQVSKKWQAEVEALNTEAGTMYKNYQNEVVFLSEEQKKKKQEAIMQKEKEASDLKRKYFGPEGELFKKRTALLSPIQDEIYNAVKDISDQRGYSLVVDRSADAGIIYGSPIIEISNELLSKLGYQ
;
A
#
# COMPACT_ATOMS: atom_id res chain seq x y z
N MET A 1 -30.96 54.28 -20.10
CA MET A 1 -31.28 53.38 -18.96
C MET A 1 -31.20 51.91 -19.38
N LYS A 2 -31.87 51.42 -20.43
CA LYS A 2 -31.80 49.98 -20.85
C LYS A 2 -30.37 49.49 -21.15
N LYS A 3 -29.54 50.31 -21.79
CA LYS A 3 -28.12 49.91 -22.09
C LYS A 3 -27.24 49.79 -20.83
N VAL A 4 -27.44 50.64 -19.85
CA VAL A 4 -26.70 50.58 -18.57
C VAL A 4 -27.15 49.39 -17.75
N MET A 5 -28.43 49.07 -17.73
CA MET A 5 -29.00 47.92 -17.04
C MET A 5 -28.49 46.60 -17.65
N MET A 6 -28.31 46.55 -18.97
CA MET A 6 -27.77 45.39 -19.70
C MET A 6 -26.27 45.17 -19.39
N ILE A 7 -25.48 46.27 -19.26
CA ILE A 7 -24.06 46.19 -18.89
C ILE A 7 -23.93 45.72 -17.42
N CYS A 8 -24.76 46.19 -16.51
CA CYS A 8 -24.77 45.74 -15.13
C CYS A 8 -25.17 44.24 -15.01
N LEU A 9 -26.12 43.78 -15.82
CA LEU A 9 -26.50 42.37 -15.83
C LEU A 9 -25.35 41.45 -16.33
N PHE A 10 -24.60 41.89 -17.35
CA PHE A 10 -23.41 41.17 -17.84
C PHE A 10 -22.25 41.19 -16.84
N ALA A 11 -22.06 42.29 -16.10
CA ALA A 11 -21.03 42.41 -15.05
C ALA A 11 -21.33 41.47 -13.86
N VAL A 12 -22.60 41.32 -13.47
CA VAL A 12 -23.02 40.38 -12.41
C VAL A 12 -22.88 38.91 -12.84
N ALA A 13 -23.16 38.60 -14.10
CA ALA A 13 -22.97 37.25 -14.66
C ALA A 13 -21.48 36.85 -14.73
N ALA A 14 -20.58 37.79 -14.94
CA ALA A 14 -19.14 37.52 -14.96
C ALA A 14 -18.55 37.24 -13.55
N MET A 15 -19.20 37.67 -12.48
CA MET A 15 -18.75 37.43 -11.10
C MET A 15 -19.02 36.00 -10.58
N THR A 16 -19.85 35.20 -11.26
CA THR A 16 -20.19 33.84 -10.83
C THR A 16 -19.41 32.73 -11.51
N ALA A 17 -18.45 33.08 -12.35
CA ALA A 17 -17.55 32.09 -12.95
C ALA A 17 -16.53 31.61 -11.91
N ASN A 18 -16.97 30.76 -10.98
CA ASN A 18 -16.05 29.99 -10.15
C ASN A 18 -15.30 29.01 -11.06
N ALA A 19 -14.11 29.42 -11.53
CA ALA A 19 -13.23 28.49 -12.23
C ALA A 19 -12.92 27.35 -11.27
N GLN A 20 -13.28 26.11 -11.65
CA GLN A 20 -12.92 24.93 -10.89
C GLN A 20 -11.39 24.87 -10.75
N LYS A 21 -10.93 24.87 -9.53
CA LYS A 21 -9.50 24.79 -9.24
C LYS A 21 -9.12 23.33 -9.06
N PHE A 22 -8.02 22.93 -9.66
CA PHE A 22 -7.44 21.60 -9.55
C PHE A 22 -6.05 21.73 -8.93
N ALA A 23 -5.62 20.68 -8.23
CA ALA A 23 -4.27 20.55 -7.72
C ALA A 23 -3.71 19.18 -8.06
N LEU A 24 -2.38 19.10 -8.06
CA LEU A 24 -1.62 17.86 -8.20
C LEU A 24 -0.84 17.60 -6.93
N ILE A 25 -0.70 16.33 -6.59
CA ILE A 25 0.25 15.85 -5.59
C ILE A 25 1.10 14.73 -6.19
N ASP A 26 2.29 14.56 -5.67
CA ASP A 26 3.14 13.40 -5.91
C ASP A 26 3.16 12.56 -4.62
N MET A 27 2.29 11.55 -4.56
CA MET A 27 2.13 10.75 -3.37
C MET A 27 3.40 9.95 -3.04
N GLU A 28 4.15 9.52 -4.06
CA GLU A 28 5.41 8.82 -3.85
C GLU A 28 6.44 9.73 -3.17
N TYR A 29 6.54 10.98 -3.64
CA TYR A 29 7.39 12.00 -3.02
C TYR A 29 6.94 12.31 -1.60
N VAL A 30 5.64 12.50 -1.38
CA VAL A 30 5.08 12.76 -0.04
C VAL A 30 5.43 11.63 0.93
N LEU A 31 5.13 10.38 0.56
CA LEU A 31 5.36 9.22 1.41
C LEU A 31 6.84 9.01 1.74
N LYS A 32 7.75 9.28 0.81
CA LYS A 32 9.20 9.22 1.05
C LYS A 32 9.68 10.24 2.10
N ASN A 33 8.95 11.35 2.26
CA ASN A 33 9.27 12.40 3.22
C ASN A 33 8.45 12.31 4.54
N VAL A 34 7.66 11.24 4.71
CA VAL A 34 6.93 10.95 5.95
C VAL A 34 7.67 9.87 6.75
N PRO A 35 8.36 10.21 7.86
CA PRO A 35 9.19 9.24 8.61
C PRO A 35 8.37 8.06 9.18
N ALA A 36 7.08 8.27 9.45
CA ALA A 36 6.18 7.20 9.89
C ALA A 36 6.01 6.10 8.83
N TYR A 37 5.97 6.49 7.55
CA TYR A 37 5.90 5.55 6.43
C TYR A 37 7.16 4.70 6.28
N GLU A 38 8.33 5.31 6.43
CA GLU A 38 9.61 4.59 6.40
C GLU A 38 9.68 3.56 7.54
N ARG A 39 9.37 3.97 8.77
CA ARG A 39 9.31 3.05 9.92
C ARG A 39 8.31 1.91 9.73
N ALA A 40 7.15 2.20 9.15
CA ALA A 40 6.14 1.17 8.85
C ALA A 40 6.67 0.14 7.83
N ASN A 41 7.34 0.61 6.76
CA ASN A 41 7.96 -0.27 5.77
C ASN A 41 9.09 -1.12 6.34
N GLU A 42 9.94 -0.56 7.20
CA GLU A 42 10.98 -1.31 7.89
C GLU A 42 10.39 -2.43 8.77
N GLN A 43 9.34 -2.13 9.56
CA GLN A 43 8.65 -3.13 10.36
C GLN A 43 8.03 -4.24 9.50
N LEU A 44 7.40 -3.88 8.37
CA LEU A 44 6.84 -4.85 7.43
C LEU A 44 7.92 -5.74 6.83
N ASN A 45 9.04 -5.17 6.44
CA ASN A 45 10.18 -5.91 5.90
C ASN A 45 10.78 -6.88 6.92
N GLN A 46 10.96 -6.45 8.17
CA GLN A 46 11.48 -7.30 9.25
C GLN A 46 10.55 -8.48 9.51
N VAL A 47 9.25 -8.22 9.63
CA VAL A 47 8.24 -9.26 9.88
C VAL A 47 8.14 -10.21 8.69
N SER A 48 8.15 -9.69 7.46
CA SER A 48 8.13 -10.50 6.24
C SER A 48 9.32 -11.45 6.17
N LYS A 49 10.54 -10.95 6.43
CA LYS A 49 11.75 -11.79 6.49
C LYS A 49 11.67 -12.87 7.56
N LYS A 50 11.18 -12.53 8.75
CA LYS A 50 10.98 -13.51 9.83
C LYS A 50 10.02 -14.62 9.40
N TRP A 51 8.86 -14.27 8.86
CA TRP A 51 7.86 -15.24 8.44
C TRP A 51 8.31 -16.08 7.24
N GLN A 52 9.07 -15.49 6.31
CA GLN A 52 9.70 -16.24 5.22
C GLN A 52 10.65 -17.31 5.76
N ALA A 53 11.48 -16.97 6.75
CA ALA A 53 12.41 -17.91 7.37
C ALA A 53 11.67 -19.04 8.11
N GLU A 54 10.54 -18.75 8.77
CA GLU A 54 9.71 -19.79 9.42
C GLU A 54 9.13 -20.78 8.40
N VAL A 55 8.61 -20.29 7.27
CA VAL A 55 8.10 -21.13 6.19
C VAL A 55 9.22 -21.97 5.55
N GLU A 56 10.37 -21.34 5.31
CA GLU A 56 11.53 -22.00 4.70
C GLU A 56 12.11 -23.09 5.62
N ALA A 57 12.09 -22.89 6.92
CA ALA A 57 12.51 -23.91 7.88
C ALA A 57 11.65 -25.19 7.76
N LEU A 58 10.32 -25.04 7.64
CA LEU A 58 9.42 -26.19 7.43
C LEU A 58 9.62 -26.87 6.08
N ASN A 59 9.84 -26.10 5.01
CA ASN A 59 10.15 -26.66 3.69
C ASN A 59 11.48 -27.42 3.69
N THR A 60 12.49 -26.88 4.36
CA THR A 60 13.81 -27.54 4.52
C THR A 60 13.68 -28.83 5.31
N GLU A 61 12.90 -28.82 6.39
CA GLU A 61 12.62 -30.04 7.17
C GLU A 61 11.92 -31.10 6.33
N ALA A 62 10.84 -30.72 5.60
CA ALA A 62 10.14 -31.63 4.69
C ALA A 62 11.07 -32.21 3.61
N GLY A 63 11.91 -31.36 3.00
CA GLY A 63 12.91 -31.78 2.03
C GLY A 63 13.95 -32.76 2.60
N THR A 64 14.37 -32.54 3.84
CA THR A 64 15.29 -33.45 4.55
C THR A 64 14.62 -34.78 4.84
N MET A 65 13.37 -34.76 5.32
CA MET A 65 12.59 -35.98 5.55
C MET A 65 12.42 -36.77 4.26
N TYR A 66 12.14 -36.12 3.14
CA TYR A 66 12.01 -36.75 1.83
C TYR A 66 13.33 -37.39 1.35
N LYS A 67 14.46 -36.68 1.47
CA LYS A 67 15.79 -37.24 1.13
C LYS A 67 16.14 -38.47 1.97
N ASN A 68 15.86 -38.41 3.28
CA ASN A 68 16.07 -39.54 4.16
C ASN A 68 15.19 -40.73 3.77
N TYR A 69 13.91 -40.49 3.46
CA TYR A 69 12.99 -41.49 2.96
C TYR A 69 13.51 -42.18 1.67
N GLN A 70 13.99 -41.37 0.71
CA GLN A 70 14.57 -41.94 -0.55
C GLN A 70 15.78 -42.86 -0.30
N ASN A 71 16.63 -42.51 0.65
CA ASN A 71 17.81 -43.31 0.97
C ASN A 71 17.48 -44.61 1.69
N GLU A 72 16.38 -44.64 2.44
CA GLU A 72 16.01 -45.77 3.29
C GLU A 72 14.91 -46.67 2.65
N VAL A 73 14.22 -46.19 1.61
CA VAL A 73 12.98 -46.79 1.07
C VAL A 73 13.11 -48.26 0.73
N VAL A 74 14.29 -48.69 0.28
CA VAL A 74 14.55 -50.12 -0.11
C VAL A 74 14.63 -51.08 1.11
N PHE A 75 14.85 -50.52 2.30
CA PHE A 75 14.97 -51.25 3.56
C PHE A 75 13.71 -51.17 4.43
N LEU A 76 12.70 -50.40 4.02
CA LEU A 76 11.48 -50.17 4.80
C LEU A 76 10.38 -51.18 4.47
N SER A 77 9.64 -51.60 5.50
CA SER A 77 8.37 -52.30 5.31
C SER A 77 7.31 -51.37 4.70
N GLU A 78 6.25 -51.88 4.09
CA GLU A 78 5.18 -51.08 3.49
C GLU A 78 4.49 -50.16 4.52
N GLU A 79 4.33 -50.63 5.75
CA GLU A 79 3.79 -49.79 6.85
C GLU A 79 4.72 -48.62 7.19
N GLN A 80 6.03 -48.87 7.25
CA GLN A 80 7.02 -47.84 7.51
C GLN A 80 7.10 -46.81 6.37
N LYS A 81 7.04 -47.26 5.11
CA LYS A 81 6.95 -46.38 3.93
C LYS A 81 5.76 -45.43 4.05
N LYS A 82 4.58 -46.01 4.30
CA LYS A 82 3.34 -45.24 4.44
C LYS A 82 3.44 -44.19 5.55
N LYS A 83 3.91 -44.58 6.74
CA LYS A 83 4.12 -43.64 7.85
C LYS A 83 5.05 -42.49 7.51
N LYS A 84 6.19 -42.77 6.86
CA LYS A 84 7.15 -41.74 6.46
C LYS A 84 6.56 -40.80 5.40
N GLN A 85 5.84 -41.34 4.42
CA GLN A 85 5.15 -40.54 3.39
C GLN A 85 4.08 -39.63 4.01
N GLU A 86 3.26 -40.16 4.91
CA GLU A 86 2.25 -39.37 5.62
C GLU A 86 2.89 -38.24 6.44
N ALA A 87 4.00 -38.49 7.13
CA ALA A 87 4.73 -37.51 7.89
C ALA A 87 5.32 -36.40 7.00
N ILE A 88 5.85 -36.76 5.81
CA ILE A 88 6.36 -35.75 4.84
C ILE A 88 5.21 -34.91 4.32
N MET A 89 4.11 -35.53 3.87
CA MET A 89 2.92 -34.82 3.39
C MET A 89 2.35 -33.86 4.46
N GLN A 90 2.34 -34.30 5.73
CA GLN A 90 1.89 -33.45 6.83
C GLN A 90 2.79 -32.23 7.01
N LYS A 91 4.12 -32.40 6.91
CA LYS A 91 5.07 -31.32 7.04
C LYS A 91 4.98 -30.32 5.88
N GLU A 92 4.82 -30.81 4.64
CA GLU A 92 4.58 -29.98 3.46
C GLU A 92 3.27 -29.17 3.59
N LYS A 93 2.23 -29.82 4.12
CA LYS A 93 0.97 -29.16 4.40
C LYS A 93 1.12 -28.06 5.45
N GLU A 94 1.84 -28.31 6.53
CA GLU A 94 2.13 -27.32 7.56
C GLU A 94 2.84 -26.10 6.96
N ALA A 95 3.85 -26.28 6.12
CA ALA A 95 4.56 -25.23 5.42
C ALA A 95 3.62 -24.42 4.51
N SER A 96 2.77 -25.12 3.74
CA SER A 96 1.79 -24.49 2.84
C SER A 96 0.74 -23.67 3.60
N ASP A 97 0.20 -24.24 4.69
CA ASP A 97 -0.80 -23.56 5.52
C ASP A 97 -0.20 -22.35 6.23
N LEU A 98 1.04 -22.44 6.72
CA LEU A 98 1.75 -21.33 7.34
C LEU A 98 2.03 -20.22 6.32
N LYS A 99 2.47 -20.58 5.11
CA LYS A 99 2.67 -19.62 4.01
C LYS A 99 1.38 -18.89 3.67
N ARG A 100 0.26 -19.62 3.56
CA ARG A 100 -1.06 -19.03 3.29
C ARG A 100 -1.52 -18.12 4.42
N LYS A 101 -1.30 -18.53 5.69
CA LYS A 101 -1.60 -17.71 6.87
C LYS A 101 -0.85 -16.37 6.85
N TYR A 102 0.44 -16.39 6.52
CA TYR A 102 1.25 -15.18 6.53
C TYR A 102 1.09 -14.32 5.29
N PHE A 103 1.09 -14.92 4.09
CA PHE A 103 1.22 -14.25 2.80
C PHE A 103 -0.01 -14.40 1.90
N GLY A 104 -1.07 -15.05 2.37
CA GLY A 104 -2.33 -15.15 1.62
C GLY A 104 -3.00 -13.79 1.41
N PRO A 105 -4.04 -13.71 0.57
CA PRO A 105 -4.71 -12.45 0.21
C PRO A 105 -5.20 -11.62 1.42
N GLU A 106 -5.64 -12.30 2.48
CA GLU A 106 -6.04 -11.69 3.77
C GLU A 106 -5.15 -12.16 4.91
N GLY A 107 -3.90 -12.50 4.59
CA GLY A 107 -2.93 -13.02 5.54
C GLY A 107 -2.44 -11.98 6.54
N GLU A 108 -1.65 -12.45 7.50
CA GLU A 108 -1.16 -11.59 8.59
C GLU A 108 -0.31 -10.41 8.09
N LEU A 109 0.42 -10.57 6.95
CA LEU A 109 1.20 -9.47 6.35
C LEU A 109 0.27 -8.38 5.81
N PHE A 110 -0.81 -8.76 5.14
CA PHE A 110 -1.81 -7.81 4.64
C PHE A 110 -2.45 -7.03 5.80
N LYS A 111 -2.90 -7.73 6.84
CA LYS A 111 -3.50 -7.10 8.03
C LYS A 111 -2.53 -6.13 8.70
N LYS A 112 -1.27 -6.55 8.87
CA LYS A 112 -0.24 -5.71 9.48
C LYS A 112 0.07 -4.49 8.62
N ARG A 113 0.12 -4.66 7.29
CA ARG A 113 0.29 -3.52 6.34
C ARG A 113 -0.84 -2.53 6.50
N THR A 114 -2.08 -2.99 6.46
CA THR A 114 -3.25 -2.12 6.63
C THR A 114 -3.20 -1.39 7.97
N ALA A 115 -2.94 -2.09 9.07
CA ALA A 115 -2.88 -1.48 10.39
C ALA A 115 -1.79 -0.40 10.52
N LEU A 116 -0.65 -0.56 9.82
CA LEU A 116 0.46 0.40 9.88
C LEU A 116 0.27 1.57 8.91
N LEU A 117 -0.30 1.33 7.73
CA LEU A 117 -0.38 2.36 6.68
C LEU A 117 -1.69 3.15 6.68
N SER A 118 -2.83 2.56 7.11
CA SER A 118 -4.10 3.29 7.13
C SER A 118 -4.05 4.58 7.94
N PRO A 119 -3.48 4.64 9.16
CA PRO A 119 -3.40 5.89 9.91
C PRO A 119 -2.62 6.98 9.16
N ILE A 120 -1.55 6.61 8.45
CA ILE A 120 -0.73 7.54 7.66
C ILE A 120 -1.52 8.05 6.46
N GLN A 121 -2.26 7.18 5.79
CA GLN A 121 -3.11 7.54 4.67
C GLN A 121 -4.25 8.47 5.11
N ASP A 122 -4.86 8.19 6.27
CA ASP A 122 -5.92 9.02 6.83
C ASP A 122 -5.40 10.42 7.19
N GLU A 123 -4.19 10.53 7.77
CA GLU A 123 -3.55 11.80 8.08
C GLU A 123 -3.27 12.62 6.81
N ILE A 124 -2.71 11.98 5.78
CA ILE A 124 -2.48 12.60 4.48
C ILE A 124 -3.79 13.07 3.84
N TYR A 125 -4.81 12.19 3.82
CA TYR A 125 -6.12 12.52 3.26
C TYR A 125 -6.75 13.73 3.95
N ASN A 126 -6.72 13.77 5.28
CA ASN A 126 -7.27 14.89 6.05
C ASN A 126 -6.50 16.19 5.76
N ALA A 127 -5.17 16.14 5.64
CA ALA A 127 -4.36 17.30 5.29
C ALA A 127 -4.66 17.81 3.87
N VAL A 128 -4.81 16.89 2.89
CA VAL A 128 -5.23 17.23 1.52
C VAL A 128 -6.62 17.87 1.51
N LYS A 129 -7.56 17.31 2.27
CA LYS A 129 -8.91 17.84 2.40
C LYS A 129 -8.91 19.25 2.97
N ASP A 130 -8.17 19.49 4.05
CA ASP A 130 -8.03 20.81 4.66
C ASP A 130 -7.46 21.85 3.69
N ILE A 131 -6.41 21.50 2.94
CA ILE A 131 -5.82 22.37 1.91
C ILE A 131 -6.85 22.67 0.82
N SER A 132 -7.57 21.63 0.39
CA SER A 132 -8.59 21.75 -0.65
C SER A 132 -9.72 22.70 -0.23
N ASP A 133 -10.22 22.55 0.99
CA ASP A 133 -11.25 23.43 1.57
C ASP A 133 -10.77 24.88 1.67
N GLN A 134 -9.51 25.12 2.10
CA GLN A 134 -8.92 26.46 2.22
C GLN A 134 -8.64 27.13 0.87
N ARG A 135 -8.19 26.37 -0.12
CA ARG A 135 -7.79 26.88 -1.44
C ARG A 135 -8.93 26.85 -2.47
N GLY A 136 -10.02 26.15 -2.16
CA GLY A 136 -11.16 25.95 -3.06
C GLY A 136 -10.84 25.00 -4.20
N TYR A 137 -10.02 23.96 -3.96
CA TYR A 137 -9.79 22.92 -4.95
C TYR A 137 -11.00 22.00 -5.03
N SER A 138 -11.47 21.75 -6.25
CA SER A 138 -12.57 20.83 -6.54
C SER A 138 -12.09 19.40 -6.74
N LEU A 139 -10.80 19.23 -7.06
CA LEU A 139 -10.17 17.94 -7.30
C LEU A 139 -8.66 18.06 -7.04
N VAL A 140 -8.11 17.07 -6.36
CA VAL A 140 -6.66 16.85 -6.21
C VAL A 140 -6.34 15.50 -6.82
N VAL A 141 -5.35 15.45 -7.70
CA VAL A 141 -4.95 14.25 -8.44
C VAL A 141 -3.54 13.86 -8.07
N ASP A 142 -3.35 12.59 -7.79
CA ASP A 142 -2.01 12.03 -7.58
C ASP A 142 -1.34 11.79 -8.94
N ARG A 143 -0.25 12.50 -9.20
CA ARG A 143 0.55 12.38 -10.44
C ARG A 143 1.51 11.19 -10.42
N SER A 144 1.80 10.62 -9.25
CA SER A 144 2.65 9.44 -9.12
C SER A 144 1.91 8.13 -9.41
N ALA A 145 0.58 8.13 -9.30
CA ALA A 145 -0.25 7.04 -9.77
C ALA A 145 -0.32 7.07 -11.31
N ASP A 146 -0.58 5.91 -11.95
CA ASP A 146 -0.74 5.79 -13.42
C ASP A 146 -1.98 6.55 -13.95
N ALA A 147 -2.13 7.80 -13.53
CA ALA A 147 -3.29 8.65 -13.86
C ALA A 147 -3.26 9.22 -15.30
N GLY A 148 -2.25 8.87 -16.10
CA GLY A 148 -2.13 9.35 -17.48
C GLY A 148 -1.86 10.87 -17.60
N ILE A 149 -1.34 11.50 -16.54
CA ILE A 149 -1.00 12.94 -16.56
C ILE A 149 0.29 13.13 -17.33
N ILE A 150 0.19 13.72 -18.54
CA ILE A 150 1.35 14.00 -19.39
C ILE A 150 2.08 15.26 -18.93
N TYR A 151 1.34 16.27 -18.44
CA TYR A 151 1.87 17.54 -18.01
C TYR A 151 1.03 18.13 -16.86
N GLY A 152 1.70 18.63 -15.83
CA GLY A 152 1.11 19.41 -14.76
C GLY A 152 1.97 20.65 -14.48
N SER A 153 1.35 21.81 -14.43
CA SER A 153 2.06 23.04 -14.07
C SER A 153 2.56 22.97 -12.64
N PRO A 154 3.81 23.38 -12.36
CA PRO A 154 4.32 23.49 -10.97
C PRO A 154 3.47 24.38 -10.06
N ILE A 155 2.69 25.29 -10.61
CA ILE A 155 1.82 26.22 -9.86
C ILE A 155 0.68 25.48 -9.14
N ILE A 156 0.22 24.36 -9.70
CA ILE A 156 -0.86 23.54 -9.13
C ILE A 156 -0.35 22.34 -8.34
N GLU A 157 0.97 22.17 -8.23
CA GLU A 157 1.62 21.11 -7.45
C GLU A 157 1.68 21.53 -5.97
N ILE A 158 1.05 20.73 -5.10
CA ILE A 158 0.90 21.07 -3.68
C ILE A 158 1.60 20.09 -2.72
N SER A 159 2.45 19.19 -3.21
CA SER A 159 3.13 18.16 -2.36
C SER A 159 3.95 18.80 -1.24
N ASN A 160 4.67 19.90 -1.50
CA ASN A 160 5.43 20.59 -0.46
C ASN A 160 4.52 21.29 0.55
N GLU A 161 3.41 21.89 0.10
CA GLU A 161 2.39 22.47 0.99
C GLU A 161 1.78 21.38 1.88
N LEU A 162 1.51 20.21 1.31
CA LEU A 162 1.01 19.05 2.04
C LEU A 162 2.03 18.57 3.10
N LEU A 163 3.31 18.42 2.74
CA LEU A 163 4.36 18.07 3.70
C LEU A 163 4.48 19.08 4.83
N SER A 164 4.45 20.37 4.50
CA SER A 164 4.47 21.44 5.51
C SER A 164 3.25 21.38 6.44
N LYS A 165 2.08 21.09 5.91
CA LYS A 165 0.84 20.93 6.69
C LYS A 165 0.92 19.72 7.65
N LEU A 166 1.59 18.63 7.22
CA LEU A 166 1.86 17.46 8.03
C LEU A 166 3.00 17.64 9.04
N GLY A 167 3.70 18.81 9.02
CA GLY A 167 4.83 19.09 9.90
C GLY A 167 6.17 18.54 9.43
N TYR A 168 6.26 18.14 8.17
CA TYR A 168 7.50 17.66 7.54
C TYR A 168 8.04 18.72 6.57
N GLN A 169 9.36 18.98 6.61
CA GLN A 169 10.05 19.91 5.73
C GLN A 169 11.12 19.18 4.91
#